data_95b9e38d1946f47b34be0ede304b0875
#
_entry.id   95b9e38d1946f47b34be0ede304b0875
#
_cell.length_a   1.000
_cell.length_b   1.000
_cell.length_c   1.000
_cell.angle_alpha   90.00
_cell.angle_beta   90.00
_cell.angle_gamma   90.00
#
_symmetry.space_group_name_H-M   'P 1'
#
loop_
_entity.id
_entity.type
_entity.pdbx_description
1 polymer ?
#
loop_
_entity_poly.entity_id
_entity_poly.type
_entity_poly.pdbx_seq_one_letter_code
_entity_poly.pdbx_strand_id
1 'polypeptide(L)'
;MHDTFQLQRALKRDEHTEKFDPEVIAADGVLPLVKETPNRYLIIGNTDPKGFPGTHWVLFFRRSSSHPPIFFDSYGKNPSYYYPGWMFFDSHRRSKEDFQQEDTTVCGDFCLYVARRVAAGYSLQTVLESFQPEDQKHNDEMVFSLVHRRFKFLNKTGHGRVVKKQYIQNCQVCKARKIS
;
A
#
# COMPACT_ATOMS: atom_id res chain seq x y z
N MET A 1 12.35 3.36 0.42
CA MET A 1 10.93 3.26 0.85
C MET A 1 10.46 4.64 1.31
N HIS A 2 9.24 5.03 0.97
CA HIS A 2 8.65 6.27 1.48
C HIS A 2 8.38 6.16 2.98
N ASP A 3 8.53 7.26 3.70
CA ASP A 3 8.10 7.38 5.08
C ASP A 3 6.62 7.76 5.20
N THR A 4 6.07 7.69 6.43
CA THR A 4 4.69 8.03 6.74
C THR A 4 4.32 9.44 6.28
N PHE A 5 5.19 10.44 6.51
CA PHE A 5 4.92 11.83 6.16
C PHE A 5 4.87 12.06 4.65
N GLN A 6 5.73 11.39 3.89
CA GLN A 6 5.76 11.47 2.44
C GLN A 6 4.46 10.92 1.84
N LEU A 7 4.03 9.73 2.27
CA LEU A 7 2.80 9.11 1.81
C LEU A 7 1.58 9.95 2.21
N GLN A 8 1.49 10.38 3.47
CA GLN A 8 0.41 11.22 3.96
C GLN A 8 0.29 12.53 3.18
N ARG A 9 1.43 13.18 2.94
CA ARG A 9 1.48 14.42 2.14
C ARG A 9 1.03 14.20 0.70
N ALA A 10 1.40 13.08 0.08
CA ALA A 10 0.98 12.75 -1.28
C ALA A 10 -0.53 12.57 -1.35
N LEU A 11 -1.12 11.78 -0.44
CA LEU A 11 -2.55 11.53 -0.40
C LEU A 11 -3.38 12.80 -0.13
N LYS A 12 -2.94 13.66 0.80
CA LYS A 12 -3.64 14.91 1.15
C LYS A 12 -3.52 16.01 0.08
N ARG A 13 -2.64 15.86 -0.88
CA ARG A 13 -2.46 16.82 -1.99
C ARG A 13 -3.03 16.35 -3.32
N ASP A 14 -3.50 15.13 -3.42
CA ASP A 14 -4.11 14.63 -4.63
C ASP A 14 -5.63 14.84 -4.60
N GLU A 15 -6.16 15.47 -5.65
CA GLU A 15 -7.58 15.84 -5.82
C GLU A 15 -8.58 14.68 -5.70
N HIS A 16 -8.12 13.44 -5.94
CA HIS A 16 -8.97 12.27 -5.85
C HIS A 16 -8.96 11.65 -4.45
N THR A 17 -7.80 11.67 -3.77
CA THR A 17 -7.63 11.01 -2.47
C THR A 17 -7.94 11.92 -1.28
N GLU A 18 -7.68 13.24 -1.37
CA GLU A 18 -7.90 14.19 -0.26
C GLU A 18 -9.33 14.16 0.31
N LYS A 19 -10.33 14.00 -0.55
CA LYS A 19 -11.75 13.95 -0.17
C LYS A 19 -12.14 12.74 0.70
N PHE A 20 -11.26 11.75 0.85
CA PHE A 20 -11.46 10.58 1.70
C PHE A 20 -10.85 10.76 3.09
N ASP A 21 -10.27 11.93 3.39
CA ASP A 21 -9.51 12.19 4.61
C ASP A 21 -8.50 11.06 4.90
N PRO A 22 -7.53 10.88 3.97
CA PRO A 22 -6.66 9.70 3.98
C PRO A 22 -5.73 9.67 5.18
N GLU A 23 -5.47 8.46 5.70
CA GLU A 23 -4.54 8.23 6.81
C GLU A 23 -3.41 7.27 6.42
N VAL A 24 -2.21 7.54 6.97
CA VAL A 24 -1.03 6.68 6.85
C VAL A 24 -0.56 6.30 8.25
N ILE A 25 -0.72 5.04 8.63
CA ILE A 25 -0.59 4.61 10.01
C ILE A 25 0.13 3.25 10.17
N ALA A 26 0.60 2.98 11.38
CA ALA A 26 1.18 1.70 11.76
C ALA A 26 0.11 0.59 11.87
N ALA A 27 0.53 -0.66 11.84
CA ALA A 27 -0.36 -1.83 11.81
C ALA A 27 -1.40 -1.85 12.93
N ASP A 28 -1.00 -1.49 14.14
CA ASP A 28 -1.83 -1.49 15.34
C ASP A 28 -2.97 -0.43 15.31
N GLY A 29 -2.80 0.62 14.49
CA GLY A 29 -3.83 1.66 14.30
C GLY A 29 -4.87 1.34 13.22
N VAL A 30 -4.60 0.40 12.30
CA VAL A 30 -5.46 0.19 11.11
C VAL A 30 -6.84 -0.36 11.49
N LEU A 31 -6.91 -1.42 12.30
CA LEU A 31 -8.19 -2.04 12.67
C LEU A 31 -9.08 -1.12 13.52
N PRO A 32 -8.56 -0.41 14.54
CA PRO A 32 -9.34 0.60 15.26
C PRO A 32 -9.96 1.64 14.31
N LEU A 33 -9.15 2.22 13.41
CA LEU A 33 -9.62 3.24 12.48
C LEU A 33 -10.71 2.73 11.52
N VAL A 34 -10.55 1.51 10.97
CA VAL A 34 -11.59 0.91 10.11
C VAL A 34 -12.90 0.66 10.85
N LYS A 35 -12.84 0.30 12.15
CA LYS A 35 -14.04 0.14 12.98
C LYS A 35 -14.73 1.47 13.30
N GLU A 36 -13.96 2.55 13.45
CA GLU A 36 -14.48 3.90 13.67
C GLU A 36 -15.11 4.49 12.40
N THR A 37 -14.58 4.14 11.23
CA THR A 37 -15.01 4.67 9.93
C THR A 37 -15.47 3.57 8.94
N PRO A 38 -16.39 2.67 9.32
CA PRO A 38 -16.64 1.43 8.58
C PRO A 38 -17.22 1.64 7.18
N ASN A 39 -17.82 2.80 6.93
CA ASN A 39 -18.53 3.08 5.69
C ASN A 39 -17.67 3.74 4.60
N ARG A 40 -16.58 4.39 5.00
CA ARG A 40 -15.71 5.13 4.06
C ARG A 40 -14.34 5.37 4.67
N TYR A 41 -13.29 4.92 3.98
CA TYR A 41 -11.90 5.14 4.40
C TYR A 41 -10.93 5.02 3.23
N LEU A 42 -9.77 5.66 3.37
CA LEU A 42 -8.57 5.45 2.58
C LEU A 42 -7.39 5.43 3.56
N ILE A 43 -6.78 4.25 3.73
CA ILE A 43 -5.71 4.04 4.69
C ILE A 43 -4.55 3.35 3.98
N ILE A 44 -3.34 3.93 4.08
CA ILE A 44 -2.12 3.19 3.80
C ILE A 44 -1.57 2.73 5.15
N GLY A 45 -1.62 1.41 5.38
CA GLY A 45 -1.17 0.77 6.60
C GLY A 45 0.24 0.23 6.46
N ASN A 46 1.07 0.45 7.48
CA ASN A 46 2.31 -0.32 7.61
C ASN A 46 2.00 -1.74 8.08
N THR A 47 2.81 -2.71 7.71
CA THR A 47 2.66 -4.10 8.19
C THR A 47 3.30 -4.34 9.55
N ASP A 48 4.05 -3.35 10.07
CA ASP A 48 4.65 -3.38 11.39
C ASP A 48 3.93 -2.42 12.35
N PRO A 49 3.84 -2.76 13.65
CA PRO A 49 3.26 -1.90 14.66
C PRO A 49 4.12 -0.67 14.94
N LYS A 50 3.54 0.30 15.66
CA LYS A 50 4.23 1.53 16.05
C LYS A 50 5.53 1.23 16.82
N GLY A 51 6.59 1.95 16.47
CA GLY A 51 7.91 1.77 17.10
C GLY A 51 8.83 0.78 16.40
N PHE A 52 8.34 0.08 15.37
CA PHE A 52 9.17 -0.80 14.53
C PHE A 52 9.57 -0.09 13.23
N PRO A 53 10.63 -0.55 12.53
CA PRO A 53 11.19 0.14 11.36
C PRO A 53 10.25 0.32 10.17
N GLY A 54 9.16 -0.45 10.11
CA GLY A 54 8.23 -0.45 8.98
C GLY A 54 8.84 -1.13 7.75
N THR A 55 8.34 -2.32 7.40
CA THR A 55 8.93 -3.13 6.33
C THR A 55 8.13 -3.09 5.03
N HIS A 56 6.83 -2.83 5.11
CA HIS A 56 5.96 -2.89 3.95
C HIS A 56 4.70 -2.02 4.11
N TRP A 57 4.19 -1.51 2.99
CA TRP A 57 2.98 -0.71 2.91
C TRP A 57 1.90 -1.44 2.13
N VAL A 58 0.67 -1.40 2.65
CA VAL A 58 -0.54 -1.95 2.02
C VAL A 58 -1.67 -0.92 2.05
N LEU A 59 -2.65 -1.07 1.16
CA LEU A 59 -3.77 -0.13 1.04
C LEU A 59 -5.08 -0.78 1.49
N PHE A 60 -5.85 -0.04 2.30
CA PHE A 60 -7.26 -0.30 2.61
C PHE A 60 -8.10 0.85 2.07
N PHE A 61 -9.14 0.54 1.33
CA PHE A 61 -10.01 1.54 0.75
C PHE A 61 -11.46 1.07 0.76
N ARG A 62 -12.37 1.96 1.16
CA ARG A 62 -13.80 1.81 0.99
C ARG A 62 -14.39 3.14 0.55
N ARG A 63 -15.08 3.14 -0.59
CA ARG A 63 -15.67 4.35 -1.16
C ARG A 63 -16.90 4.83 -0.39
N SER A 64 -17.78 3.88 -0.02
CA SER A 64 -19.01 4.08 0.76
C SER A 64 -19.53 2.75 1.26
N SER A 65 -20.58 2.77 2.10
CA SER A 65 -21.25 1.55 2.59
C SER A 65 -21.80 0.65 1.47
N SER A 66 -22.19 1.21 0.33
CA SER A 66 -22.70 0.47 -0.83
C SER A 66 -21.61 -0.16 -1.70
N HIS A 67 -20.34 0.15 -1.44
CA HIS A 67 -19.22 -0.41 -2.20
C HIS A 67 -18.47 -1.45 -1.35
N PRO A 68 -18.07 -2.57 -1.95
CA PRO A 68 -17.24 -3.54 -1.26
C PRO A 68 -15.89 -2.90 -0.89
N PRO A 69 -15.37 -3.19 0.30
CA PRO A 69 -14.06 -2.73 0.69
C PRO A 69 -12.97 -3.38 -0.18
N ILE A 70 -11.85 -2.68 -0.32
CA ILE A 70 -10.68 -3.08 -1.09
C ILE A 70 -9.49 -3.21 -0.15
N PHE A 71 -8.73 -4.28 -0.32
CA PHE A 71 -7.38 -4.44 0.19
C PHE A 71 -6.42 -4.63 -0.98
N PHE A 72 -5.34 -3.89 -1.00
CA PHE A 72 -4.29 -4.07 -2.01
C PHE A 72 -2.93 -4.26 -1.34
N ASP A 73 -2.27 -5.31 -1.77
CA ASP A 73 -0.89 -5.62 -1.46
C ASP A 73 -0.14 -5.91 -2.77
N SER A 74 0.99 -5.25 -2.98
CA SER A 74 1.83 -5.46 -4.17
C SER A 74 2.46 -6.84 -4.26
N TYR A 75 2.51 -7.59 -3.14
CA TYR A 75 2.93 -9.00 -3.10
C TYR A 75 1.76 -10.00 -3.14
N GLY A 76 0.52 -9.53 -3.33
CA GLY A 76 -0.66 -10.40 -3.45
C GLY A 76 -1.04 -11.18 -2.19
N LYS A 77 -0.46 -10.87 -1.02
CA LYS A 77 -0.75 -11.58 0.22
C LYS A 77 -2.13 -11.21 0.77
N ASN A 78 -2.71 -12.09 1.57
CA ASN A 78 -3.95 -11.82 2.28
C ASN A 78 -3.71 -10.86 3.47
N PRO A 79 -4.67 -9.99 3.86
CA PRO A 79 -4.56 -9.18 5.08
C PRO A 79 -4.19 -9.99 6.32
N SER A 80 -4.72 -11.19 6.47
CA SER A 80 -4.42 -12.10 7.59
C SER A 80 -2.95 -12.52 7.69
N TYR A 81 -2.20 -12.36 6.60
CA TYR A 81 -0.76 -12.61 6.59
C TYR A 81 0.02 -11.59 7.44
N TYR A 82 -0.44 -10.33 7.43
CA TYR A 82 0.20 -9.23 8.16
C TYR A 82 -0.45 -8.93 9.50
N TYR A 83 -1.77 -9.19 9.59
CA TYR A 83 -2.62 -8.79 10.69
C TYR A 83 -3.38 -10.00 11.25
N PRO A 84 -2.76 -10.82 12.10
CA PRO A 84 -3.41 -12.00 12.69
C PRO A 84 -4.72 -11.63 13.40
N GLY A 85 -5.78 -12.42 13.19
CA GLY A 85 -7.10 -12.16 13.76
C GLY A 85 -8.03 -11.32 12.87
N TRP A 86 -7.62 -10.97 11.67
CA TRP A 86 -8.39 -10.16 10.72
C TRP A 86 -9.38 -10.96 9.87
N MET A 87 -10.17 -11.82 10.48
CA MET A 87 -11.24 -12.55 9.79
C MET A 87 -12.36 -11.62 9.24
N PHE A 88 -12.37 -10.34 9.65
CA PHE A 88 -13.33 -9.33 9.16
C PHE A 88 -13.12 -8.94 7.69
N PHE A 89 -12.02 -9.31 7.05
CA PHE A 89 -11.65 -8.82 5.72
C PHE A 89 -11.69 -9.88 4.62
N ASP A 90 -12.24 -11.06 4.89
CA ASP A 90 -12.43 -12.10 3.88
C ASP A 90 -13.36 -11.67 2.73
N SER A 91 -14.22 -10.67 2.98
CA SER A 91 -15.10 -10.06 1.97
C SER A 91 -14.44 -8.96 1.12
N HIS A 92 -13.17 -8.59 1.40
CA HIS A 92 -12.50 -7.55 0.64
C HIS A 92 -12.14 -8.04 -0.76
N ARG A 93 -12.41 -7.18 -1.75
CA ARG A 93 -11.79 -7.33 -3.06
C ARG A 93 -10.31 -7.07 -2.92
N ARG A 94 -9.48 -7.99 -3.38
CA ARG A 94 -8.02 -7.90 -3.22
C ARG A 94 -7.27 -8.35 -4.47
N SER A 95 -6.03 -7.87 -4.61
CA SER A 95 -5.06 -8.49 -5.52
C SER A 95 -4.68 -9.88 -5.00
N LYS A 96 -4.44 -10.81 -5.91
CA LYS A 96 -3.96 -12.16 -5.60
C LYS A 96 -2.60 -12.42 -6.26
N GLU A 97 -2.22 -11.55 -7.19
CA GLU A 97 -0.98 -11.62 -7.95
C GLU A 97 0.11 -10.81 -7.26
N ASP A 98 1.34 -11.26 -7.41
CA ASP A 98 2.54 -10.56 -6.98
C ASP A 98 3.04 -9.65 -8.11
N PHE A 99 2.97 -8.35 -7.91
CA PHE A 99 3.33 -7.34 -8.91
C PHE A 99 4.67 -6.66 -8.67
N GLN A 100 5.24 -6.80 -7.46
CA GLN A 100 6.45 -6.11 -7.04
C GLN A 100 7.63 -7.06 -6.89
N GLN A 101 8.82 -6.66 -7.36
CA GLN A 101 10.05 -7.40 -7.06
C GLN A 101 10.32 -7.44 -5.55
N GLU A 102 10.73 -8.61 -5.06
CA GLU A 102 10.92 -8.88 -3.62
C GLU A 102 11.97 -7.96 -2.96
N ASP A 103 12.99 -7.57 -3.72
CA ASP A 103 14.15 -6.81 -3.26
C ASP A 103 14.02 -5.29 -3.47
N THR A 104 12.85 -4.78 -3.85
CA THR A 104 12.62 -3.36 -4.07
C THR A 104 11.86 -2.66 -2.94
N THR A 105 11.87 -1.32 -2.93
CA THR A 105 11.27 -0.49 -1.87
C THR A 105 10.08 0.34 -2.36
N VAL A 106 9.44 -0.07 -3.45
CA VAL A 106 8.39 0.69 -4.14
C VAL A 106 6.96 0.36 -3.69
N CYS A 107 6.78 -0.40 -2.61
CA CYS A 107 5.44 -0.74 -2.09
C CYS A 107 4.58 0.50 -1.80
N GLY A 108 5.19 1.59 -1.29
CA GLY A 108 4.51 2.86 -1.09
C GLY A 108 4.07 3.51 -2.40
N ASP A 109 4.86 3.38 -3.47
CA ASP A 109 4.50 3.87 -4.81
C ASP A 109 3.32 3.09 -5.37
N PHE A 110 3.29 1.76 -5.23
CA PHE A 110 2.14 0.93 -5.56
C PHE A 110 0.88 1.38 -4.82
N CYS A 111 0.98 1.57 -3.49
CA CYS A 111 -0.14 2.04 -2.70
C CYS A 111 -0.67 3.40 -3.16
N LEU A 112 0.21 4.37 -3.43
CA LEU A 112 -0.18 5.69 -3.95
C LEU A 112 -0.85 5.61 -5.33
N TYR A 113 -0.28 4.80 -6.23
CA TYR A 113 -0.84 4.60 -7.57
C TYR A 113 -2.25 4.01 -7.51
N VAL A 114 -2.42 2.89 -6.79
CA VAL A 114 -3.72 2.20 -6.66
C VAL A 114 -4.72 3.09 -5.92
N ALA A 115 -4.35 3.70 -4.79
CA ALA A 115 -5.21 4.60 -4.02
C ALA A 115 -5.80 5.70 -4.88
N ARG A 116 -4.95 6.39 -5.67
CA ARG A 116 -5.38 7.45 -6.57
C ARG A 116 -6.37 6.95 -7.62
N ARG A 117 -6.12 5.80 -8.24
CA ARG A 117 -6.98 5.24 -9.30
C ARG A 117 -8.34 4.82 -8.76
N VAL A 118 -8.38 4.07 -7.64
CA VAL A 118 -9.66 3.65 -7.03
C VAL A 118 -10.41 4.86 -6.45
N ALA A 119 -9.74 5.85 -5.90
CA ALA A 119 -10.34 7.10 -5.44
C ALA A 119 -10.93 7.93 -6.60
N ALA A 120 -10.31 7.90 -7.78
CA ALA A 120 -10.82 8.53 -9.01
C ALA A 120 -12.06 7.80 -9.60
N GLY A 121 -12.37 6.56 -9.16
CA GLY A 121 -13.56 5.84 -9.60
C GLY A 121 -13.30 4.56 -10.38
N TYR A 122 -12.05 4.22 -10.67
CA TYR A 122 -11.73 2.97 -11.34
C TYR A 122 -11.99 1.78 -10.41
N SER A 123 -12.43 0.66 -10.97
CA SER A 123 -12.53 -0.59 -10.19
C SER A 123 -11.12 -1.12 -9.87
N LEU A 124 -11.00 -1.88 -8.78
CA LEU A 124 -9.73 -2.53 -8.47
C LEU A 124 -9.26 -3.41 -9.64
N GLN A 125 -10.17 -4.19 -10.23
CA GLN A 125 -9.87 -5.06 -11.37
C GLN A 125 -9.24 -4.26 -12.53
N THR A 126 -9.85 -3.14 -12.92
CA THR A 126 -9.32 -2.27 -13.99
C THR A 126 -7.92 -1.74 -13.66
N VAL A 127 -7.67 -1.44 -12.37
CA VAL A 127 -6.33 -0.99 -11.95
C VAL A 127 -5.31 -2.13 -12.02
N LEU A 128 -5.69 -3.33 -11.57
CA LEU A 128 -4.81 -4.50 -11.61
C LEU A 128 -4.44 -4.92 -13.03
N GLU A 129 -5.33 -4.74 -14.00
CA GLU A 129 -5.08 -5.00 -15.44
C GLU A 129 -3.98 -4.11 -16.04
N SER A 130 -3.58 -3.03 -15.35
CA SER A 130 -2.43 -2.21 -15.75
C SER A 130 -1.08 -2.81 -15.38
N PHE A 131 -1.06 -3.86 -14.56
CA PHE A 131 0.16 -4.55 -14.13
C PHE A 131 0.37 -5.84 -14.91
N GLN A 132 1.62 -6.26 -15.03
CA GLN A 132 2.06 -7.50 -15.67
C GLN A 132 2.67 -8.41 -14.59
N PRO A 133 1.97 -9.46 -14.12
CA PRO A 133 2.48 -10.33 -13.06
C PRO A 133 3.81 -11.00 -13.41
N GLU A 134 4.03 -11.25 -14.70
CA GLU A 134 5.25 -11.86 -15.25
C GLU A 134 6.43 -10.87 -15.42
N ASP A 135 6.17 -9.56 -15.34
CA ASP A 135 7.21 -8.52 -15.46
C ASP A 135 7.16 -7.51 -14.29
N GLN A 136 7.51 -8.00 -13.11
CA GLN A 136 7.55 -7.21 -11.88
C GLN A 136 8.50 -6.02 -11.98
N LYS A 137 9.61 -6.16 -12.73
CA LYS A 137 10.54 -5.06 -12.94
C LYS A 137 9.88 -3.91 -13.70
N HIS A 138 9.14 -4.22 -14.76
CA HIS A 138 8.37 -3.23 -15.52
C HIS A 138 7.34 -2.52 -14.62
N ASN A 139 6.62 -3.29 -13.80
CA ASN A 139 5.65 -2.73 -12.86
C ASN A 139 6.29 -1.75 -11.86
N ASP A 140 7.42 -2.13 -11.26
CA ASP A 140 8.17 -1.28 -10.32
C ASP A 140 8.58 0.04 -10.96
N GLU A 141 9.18 -0.02 -12.18
CA GLU A 141 9.60 1.16 -12.94
C GLU A 141 8.41 2.03 -13.36
N MET A 142 7.30 1.43 -13.77
CA MET A 142 6.08 2.13 -14.15
C MET A 142 5.47 2.90 -12.98
N VAL A 143 5.20 2.24 -11.85
CA VAL A 143 4.59 2.91 -10.69
C VAL A 143 5.51 3.98 -10.14
N PHE A 144 6.81 3.70 -10.01
CA PHE A 144 7.79 4.69 -9.59
C PHE A 144 7.76 5.94 -10.49
N SER A 145 7.83 5.75 -11.80
CA SER A 145 7.83 6.86 -12.77
C SER A 145 6.54 7.70 -12.69
N LEU A 146 5.37 7.04 -12.63
CA LEU A 146 4.08 7.73 -12.61
C LEU A 146 3.87 8.50 -11.29
N VAL A 147 4.20 7.90 -10.15
CA VAL A 147 4.06 8.50 -8.83
C VAL A 147 5.02 9.67 -8.65
N HIS A 148 6.29 9.51 -9.00
CA HIS A 148 7.28 10.57 -8.85
C HIS A 148 7.11 11.72 -9.84
N ARG A 149 6.53 11.48 -11.00
CA ARG A 149 6.13 12.56 -11.93
C ARG A 149 4.95 13.37 -11.38
N ARG A 150 3.98 12.71 -10.73
CA ARG A 150 2.81 13.36 -10.11
C ARG A 150 3.21 14.10 -8.83
N PHE A 151 4.01 13.48 -7.98
CA PHE A 151 4.42 14.00 -6.69
C PHE A 151 5.90 14.39 -6.68
N LYS A 152 6.25 15.45 -7.42
CA LYS A 152 7.63 15.89 -7.64
C LYS A 152 8.44 16.10 -6.35
N PHE A 153 7.79 16.37 -5.21
CA PHE A 153 8.47 16.53 -3.93
C PHE A 153 9.08 15.24 -3.40
N LEU A 154 8.61 14.06 -3.85
CA LEU A 154 9.21 12.77 -3.49
C LEU A 154 10.63 12.63 -4.06
N ASN A 155 10.94 13.31 -5.16
CA ASN A 155 12.26 13.28 -5.78
C ASN A 155 13.34 13.97 -4.95
N LYS A 156 12.96 14.87 -4.03
CA LYS A 156 13.90 15.65 -3.20
C LYS A 156 14.56 14.83 -2.09
N THR A 157 14.13 13.61 -1.85
CA THR A 157 14.62 12.75 -0.78
C THR A 157 15.71 11.76 -1.21
N GLY A 158 16.35 11.99 -2.37
CA GLY A 158 17.44 11.16 -2.86
C GLY A 158 17.02 9.82 -3.50
N HIS A 159 15.71 9.56 -3.59
CA HIS A 159 15.17 8.32 -4.15
C HIS A 159 14.91 8.46 -5.66
N GLY A 160 15.90 8.92 -6.40
CA GLY A 160 15.83 9.09 -7.87
C GLY A 160 15.85 7.78 -8.67
N ARG A 161 15.84 6.62 -8.01
CA ARG A 161 15.89 5.28 -8.63
C ARG A 161 15.15 4.28 -7.79
N VAL A 162 14.66 3.19 -8.41
CA VAL A 162 14.20 2.00 -7.68
C VAL A 162 15.39 1.46 -6.89
N VAL A 163 15.29 1.49 -5.56
CA VAL A 163 16.38 1.09 -4.66
C VAL A 163 16.10 -0.30 -4.14
N LYS A 164 17.05 -1.21 -4.28
CA LYS A 164 16.99 -2.53 -3.66
C LYS A 164 16.93 -2.41 -2.14
N LYS A 165 16.09 -3.21 -1.52
CA LYS A 165 16.04 -3.32 -0.05
C LYS A 165 17.41 -3.74 0.46
N GLN A 166 18.02 -2.92 1.33
CA GLN A 166 19.07 -3.44 2.18
C GLN A 166 18.40 -4.40 3.16
N TYR A 167 18.83 -5.65 3.17
CA TYR A 167 18.34 -6.67 4.09
C TYR A 167 18.46 -6.17 5.52
N ILE A 168 17.33 -5.87 6.16
CA ILE A 168 17.30 -5.59 7.59
C ILE A 168 17.37 -6.96 8.28
N GLN A 169 18.60 -7.40 8.60
CA GLN A 169 18.89 -8.71 9.22
C GLN A 169 18.19 -8.95 10.57
N ASN A 170 17.53 -7.95 11.16
CA ASN A 170 16.98 -8.00 12.51
C ASN A 170 15.46 -7.83 12.60
N CYS A 171 14.71 -7.83 11.51
CA CYS A 171 13.25 -7.77 11.57
C CYS A 171 12.69 -9.11 12.06
N GLN A 172 11.99 -9.12 13.22
CA GLN A 172 11.35 -10.34 13.76
C GLN A 172 10.29 -10.91 12.81
N VAL A 173 9.56 -10.04 12.10
CA VAL A 173 8.56 -10.44 11.10
C VAL A 173 9.22 -11.11 9.90
N CYS A 174 10.38 -10.59 9.43
CA CYS A 174 11.15 -11.20 8.35
C CYS A 174 11.78 -12.54 8.76
N LYS A 175 12.13 -12.73 10.05
CA LYS A 175 12.63 -14.02 10.56
C LYS A 175 11.50 -15.07 10.60
N ALA A 176 10.29 -14.69 11.01
CA ALA A 176 9.13 -15.59 10.99
C ALA A 176 8.74 -16.04 9.58
N ARG A 177 9.00 -15.22 8.55
CA ARG A 177 8.72 -15.53 7.14
C ARG A 177 9.68 -16.55 6.49
N LYS A 178 10.87 -16.78 7.10
CA LYS A 178 11.85 -17.77 6.58
C LYS A 178 11.62 -19.21 7.08
N ILE A 179 10.64 -19.44 7.96
CA ILE A 179 10.40 -20.74 8.62
C ILE A 179 9.11 -21.41 8.13
N SER A 180 8.43 -20.83 7.14
CA SER A 180 7.21 -21.42 6.55
C SER A 180 7.37 -21.69 5.05
#